data_e2e46f66de544ac40d5f368a75ca0533
#
_entry.id   e2e46f66de544ac40d5f368a75ca0533
#
_cell.length_a   1.000
_cell.length_b   1.000
_cell.length_c   1.000
_cell.angle_alpha   90.00
_cell.angle_beta   90.00
_cell.angle_gamma   90.00
#
_symmetry.space_group_name_H-M   'P 1'
#
loop_
_entity.id
_entity.type
_entity.pdbx_description
1 polymer ?
#
loop_
_entity_poly.entity_id
_entity_poly.type
_entity_poly.pdbx_seq_one_letter_code
_entity_poly.pdbx_strand_id
1 'polypeptide(L)'
;VHASPKCSMTERIAYFNGSYVPESKVLIPFRDRGFVLGDAVFDTARTFGGKIFKLGEHIERLYRSLKAIDIDPGMTPQEMQEISEEVVRRNLSHLEEGDDYWIFQRITRGQNVVGGELWQSSGPTVIVECTPLPIKTRAKVFHEGIDMHVPSIRRIPPECLSPSVKSHNYLNLVLADLEV
;
A
#
# COMPACT_ATOMS: atom_id res chain seq x y z
N VAL A 1 -23.89 -23.82 -11.44
CA VAL A 1 -23.32 -23.67 -10.10
C VAL A 1 -23.86 -22.37 -9.54
N HIS A 2 -24.91 -22.45 -8.70
CA HIS A 2 -25.53 -21.31 -8.04
C HIS A 2 -24.61 -20.86 -6.89
N ALA A 3 -24.06 -19.67 -6.98
CA ALA A 3 -23.43 -19.02 -5.83
C ALA A 3 -24.53 -18.64 -4.83
N SER A 4 -24.44 -19.16 -3.61
CA SER A 4 -25.30 -18.77 -2.49
C SER A 4 -25.14 -17.28 -2.21
N PRO A 5 -26.21 -16.55 -1.83
CA PRO A 5 -26.11 -15.15 -1.47
C PRO A 5 -25.21 -15.02 -0.23
N LYS A 6 -24.03 -14.42 -0.41
CA LYS A 6 -23.19 -14.04 0.72
C LYS A 6 -23.96 -13.04 1.57
N CYS A 7 -24.13 -13.37 2.84
CA CYS A 7 -24.52 -12.42 3.88
C CYS A 7 -23.76 -11.10 3.64
N SER A 8 -24.44 -9.96 3.61
CA SER A 8 -23.83 -8.66 3.41
C SER A 8 -22.96 -8.33 4.62
N MET A 9 -21.74 -8.86 4.65
CA MET A 9 -20.72 -8.27 5.49
C MET A 9 -20.48 -6.87 4.93
N THR A 10 -20.68 -5.87 5.76
CA THR A 10 -20.36 -4.49 5.42
C THR A 10 -18.92 -4.48 4.92
N GLU A 11 -18.71 -3.89 3.73
CA GLU A 11 -17.42 -3.88 3.05
C GLU A 11 -16.46 -2.92 3.74
N ARG A 12 -15.16 -3.24 3.76
CA ARG A 12 -14.16 -2.32 4.29
C ARG A 12 -14.12 -1.01 3.52
N ILE A 13 -13.79 0.06 4.22
CA ILE A 13 -13.69 1.42 3.69
C ILE A 13 -12.22 1.74 3.44
N ALA A 14 -11.93 2.27 2.26
CA ALA A 14 -10.65 2.88 1.91
C ALA A 14 -10.82 4.39 1.67
N TYR A 15 -9.72 5.13 1.77
CA TYR A 15 -9.64 6.49 1.24
C TYR A 15 -9.14 6.43 -0.20
N PHE A 16 -9.83 7.13 -1.10
CA PHE A 16 -9.50 7.23 -2.50
C PHE A 16 -9.71 8.66 -3.00
N ASN A 17 -8.63 9.34 -3.36
CA ASN A 17 -8.65 10.67 -3.99
C ASN A 17 -9.63 11.68 -3.35
N GLY A 18 -9.55 11.88 -2.04
CA GLY A 18 -10.37 12.86 -1.33
C GLY A 18 -11.66 12.30 -0.71
N SER A 19 -11.97 11.01 -0.90
CA SER A 19 -13.20 10.42 -0.41
C SER A 19 -12.99 9.08 0.29
N TYR A 20 -13.80 8.80 1.33
CA TYR A 20 -13.88 7.49 1.95
C TYR A 20 -14.93 6.65 1.23
N VAL A 21 -14.52 5.56 0.62
CA VAL A 21 -15.36 4.71 -0.23
C VAL A 21 -15.22 3.23 0.14
N PRO A 22 -16.21 2.38 -0.16
CA PRO A 22 -16.04 0.94 -0.11
C PRO A 22 -14.85 0.49 -0.98
N GLU A 23 -14.08 -0.52 -0.54
CA GLU A 23 -12.90 -1.01 -1.27
C GLU A 23 -13.21 -1.38 -2.73
N SER A 24 -14.39 -1.95 -3.01
CA SER A 24 -14.83 -2.30 -4.37
C SER A 24 -15.03 -1.09 -5.29
N LYS A 25 -15.06 0.13 -4.73
CA LYS A 25 -15.17 1.39 -5.47
C LYS A 25 -13.81 2.06 -5.74
N VAL A 26 -12.73 1.50 -5.23
CA VAL A 26 -11.36 1.95 -5.56
C VAL A 26 -10.99 1.42 -6.94
N LEU A 27 -11.20 2.24 -7.97
CA LEU A 27 -10.96 1.87 -9.36
C LEU A 27 -9.81 2.68 -9.93
N ILE A 28 -8.67 2.03 -10.12
CA ILE A 28 -7.49 2.66 -10.70
C ILE A 28 -7.62 2.65 -12.23
N PRO A 29 -7.56 3.82 -12.88
CA PRO A 29 -7.55 3.89 -14.34
C PRO A 29 -6.37 3.13 -14.95
N PHE A 30 -6.59 2.40 -16.04
CA PHE A 30 -5.53 1.60 -16.68
C PHE A 30 -4.34 2.42 -17.21
N ARG A 31 -4.48 3.75 -17.34
CA ARG A 31 -3.41 4.69 -17.70
C ARG A 31 -2.70 5.29 -16.48
N ASP A 32 -3.03 4.87 -15.27
CA ASP A 32 -2.30 5.30 -14.07
C ASP A 32 -0.83 4.87 -14.16
N ARG A 33 0.08 5.80 -13.92
CA ARG A 33 1.53 5.58 -14.06
C ARG A 33 2.07 4.60 -13.03
N GLY A 34 1.44 4.52 -11.86
CA GLY A 34 1.75 3.49 -10.87
C GLY A 34 1.49 2.09 -11.42
N PHE A 35 0.39 1.91 -12.18
CA PHE A 35 0.07 0.65 -12.83
C PHE A 35 0.94 0.37 -14.06
N VAL A 36 1.15 1.37 -14.93
CA VAL A 36 1.86 1.20 -16.21
C VAL A 36 3.38 1.13 -16.05
N LEU A 37 3.94 1.92 -15.13
CA LEU A 37 5.39 2.16 -15.03
C LEU A 37 5.97 1.83 -13.63
N GLY A 38 5.13 1.55 -12.63
CA GLY A 38 5.58 1.50 -11.24
C GLY A 38 5.98 2.86 -10.66
N ASP A 39 5.54 3.97 -11.29
CA ASP A 39 5.82 5.36 -10.87
C ASP A 39 4.93 5.71 -9.67
N ALA A 40 5.29 5.13 -8.54
CA ALA A 40 4.55 5.18 -7.30
C ALA A 40 5.43 4.85 -6.11
N VAL A 41 5.02 5.33 -4.94
CA VAL A 41 5.58 4.95 -3.64
C VAL A 41 4.48 4.47 -2.71
N PHE A 42 4.90 3.72 -1.67
CA PHE A 42 3.99 3.31 -0.62
C PHE A 42 4.69 3.23 0.72
N ASP A 43 3.91 3.21 1.78
CA ASP A 43 4.38 2.79 3.09
C ASP A 43 3.40 1.80 3.71
N THR A 44 3.85 1.10 4.75
CA THR A 44 3.04 0.11 5.44
C THR A 44 3.30 0.19 6.92
N ALA A 45 2.30 0.55 7.69
CA ALA A 45 2.27 0.46 9.14
C ALA A 45 1.43 -0.76 9.58
N ARG A 46 1.42 -1.05 10.87
CA ARG A 46 0.51 -2.05 11.46
C ARG A 46 -0.13 -1.52 12.73
N THR A 47 -1.22 -2.14 13.14
CA THR A 47 -1.77 -1.94 14.49
C THR A 47 -1.20 -2.96 15.49
N PHE A 48 -1.32 -2.63 16.75
CA PHE A 48 -1.22 -3.52 17.91
C PHE A 48 -2.40 -3.20 18.82
N GLY A 49 -3.31 -4.17 18.97
CA GLY A 49 -4.54 -3.96 19.72
C GLY A 49 -5.38 -2.79 19.17
N GLY A 50 -5.46 -2.67 17.84
CA GLY A 50 -6.21 -1.62 17.14
C GLY A 50 -5.55 -0.23 17.11
N LYS A 51 -4.37 -0.05 17.73
CA LYS A 51 -3.61 1.22 17.68
C LYS A 51 -2.49 1.14 16.68
N ILE A 52 -2.39 2.10 15.77
CA ILE A 52 -1.33 2.14 14.76
C ILE A 52 0.02 2.41 15.44
N PHE A 53 0.98 1.54 15.17
CA PHE A 53 2.32 1.67 15.73
C PHE A 53 3.20 2.59 14.88
N LYS A 54 3.79 3.61 15.49
CA LYS A 54 4.77 4.53 14.89
C LYS A 54 4.32 5.16 13.57
N LEU A 55 3.04 5.52 13.45
CA LEU A 55 2.49 6.06 12.20
C LEU A 55 3.26 7.30 11.72
N GLY A 56 3.67 8.20 12.62
CA GLY A 56 4.43 9.40 12.26
C GLY A 56 5.70 9.09 11.50
N GLU A 57 6.53 8.13 12.00
CA GLU A 57 7.78 7.73 11.34
C GLU A 57 7.53 7.04 9.97
N HIS A 58 6.41 6.30 9.82
CA HIS A 58 6.00 5.74 8.55
C HIS A 58 5.61 6.83 7.55
N ILE A 59 4.84 7.82 7.97
CA ILE A 59 4.45 8.96 7.13
C ILE A 59 5.69 9.79 6.73
N GLU A 60 6.61 10.07 7.65
CA GLU A 60 7.87 10.75 7.32
C GLU A 60 8.68 9.98 6.25
N ARG A 61 8.76 8.65 6.34
CA ARG A 61 9.44 7.81 5.33
C ARG A 61 8.71 7.87 4.00
N LEU A 62 7.38 7.82 3.99
CA LEU A 62 6.56 7.97 2.78
C LEU A 62 6.86 9.31 2.08
N TYR A 63 6.87 10.42 2.83
CA TYR A 63 7.12 11.75 2.28
C TYR A 63 8.58 11.92 1.82
N ARG A 64 9.55 11.27 2.45
CA ARG A 64 10.92 11.20 1.92
C ARG A 64 10.96 10.47 0.57
N SER A 65 10.21 9.38 0.43
CA SER A 65 10.11 8.64 -0.84
C SER A 65 9.42 9.46 -1.92
N LEU A 66 8.31 10.15 -1.60
CA LEU A 66 7.60 11.07 -2.49
C LEU A 66 8.52 12.17 -3.01
N LYS A 67 9.26 12.83 -2.09
CA LYS A 67 10.23 13.87 -2.43
C LYS A 67 11.33 13.35 -3.36
N ALA A 68 11.81 12.12 -3.14
CA ALA A 68 12.92 11.55 -3.91
C ALA A 68 12.55 11.26 -5.37
N ILE A 69 11.27 11.05 -5.68
CA ILE A 69 10.78 10.84 -7.05
C ILE A 69 9.88 11.97 -7.55
N ASP A 70 9.88 13.11 -6.85
CA ASP A 70 9.17 14.35 -7.22
C ASP A 70 7.67 14.11 -7.48
N ILE A 71 6.99 13.49 -6.51
CA ILE A 71 5.52 13.38 -6.47
C ILE A 71 5.00 14.24 -5.32
N ASP A 72 4.12 15.18 -5.62
CA ASP A 72 3.32 15.92 -4.64
C ASP A 72 1.98 15.18 -4.43
N PRO A 73 1.69 14.66 -3.24
CA PRO A 73 0.42 13.98 -2.96
C PRO A 73 -0.78 14.95 -2.84
N GLY A 74 -0.55 16.27 -2.89
CA GLY A 74 -1.57 17.30 -2.71
C GLY A 74 -2.11 17.41 -1.29
N MET A 75 -1.39 16.89 -0.30
CA MET A 75 -1.74 16.96 1.12
C MET A 75 -0.51 16.93 2.02
N THR A 76 -0.65 17.43 3.22
CA THR A 76 0.41 17.47 4.23
C THR A 76 0.63 16.10 4.89
N PRO A 77 1.81 15.86 5.51
CA PRO A 77 2.04 14.66 6.34
C PRO A 77 1.01 14.49 7.45
N GLN A 78 0.57 15.58 8.05
CA GLN A 78 -0.45 15.57 9.10
C GLN A 78 -1.80 15.06 8.58
N GLU A 79 -2.26 15.57 7.43
CA GLU A 79 -3.50 15.12 6.79
C GLU A 79 -3.43 13.63 6.41
N MET A 80 -2.29 13.16 5.89
CA MET A 80 -2.08 11.75 5.57
C MET A 80 -2.15 10.86 6.82
N GLN A 81 -1.63 11.35 7.95
CA GLN A 81 -1.75 10.65 9.24
C GLN A 81 -3.21 10.57 9.69
N GLU A 82 -3.94 11.68 9.69
CA GLU A 82 -5.37 11.74 10.06
C GLU A 82 -6.23 10.83 9.17
N ILE A 83 -5.97 10.81 7.86
CA ILE A 83 -6.64 9.90 6.92
C ILE A 83 -6.35 8.43 7.27
N SER A 84 -5.10 8.10 7.59
CA SER A 84 -4.72 6.73 7.94
C SER A 84 -5.40 6.25 9.23
N GLU A 85 -5.48 7.11 10.24
CA GLU A 85 -6.18 6.85 11.50
C GLU A 85 -7.69 6.68 11.27
N GLU A 86 -8.29 7.53 10.43
CA GLU A 86 -9.71 7.47 10.10
C GLU A 86 -10.07 6.21 9.30
N VAL A 87 -9.23 5.77 8.36
CA VAL A 87 -9.43 4.50 7.64
C VAL A 87 -9.45 3.33 8.63
N VAL A 88 -8.51 3.26 9.58
CA VAL A 88 -8.50 2.22 10.60
C VAL A 88 -9.77 2.31 11.47
N ARG A 89 -10.10 3.50 11.95
CA ARG A 89 -11.29 3.71 12.80
C ARG A 89 -12.59 3.23 12.13
N ARG A 90 -12.77 3.50 10.84
CA ARG A 90 -13.94 3.05 10.07
C ARG A 90 -14.02 1.54 9.89
N ASN A 91 -12.89 0.87 10.00
CA ASN A 91 -12.79 -0.57 9.77
C ASN A 91 -12.66 -1.41 11.05
N LEU A 92 -12.59 -0.80 12.25
CA LEU A 92 -12.43 -1.55 13.49
C LEU A 92 -13.51 -2.62 13.72
N SER A 93 -14.74 -2.37 13.27
CA SER A 93 -15.85 -3.33 13.39
C SER A 93 -15.71 -4.57 12.50
N HIS A 94 -14.79 -4.56 11.54
CA HIS A 94 -14.49 -5.70 10.66
C HIS A 94 -13.33 -6.55 11.17
N LEU A 95 -12.68 -6.14 12.26
CA LEU A 95 -11.56 -6.86 12.84
C LEU A 95 -12.08 -7.88 13.85
N GLU A 96 -11.65 -9.14 13.73
CA GLU A 96 -11.93 -10.14 14.74
C GLU A 96 -11.14 -9.87 16.02
N GLU A 97 -11.61 -10.39 17.14
CA GLU A 97 -10.91 -10.25 18.43
C GLU A 97 -9.50 -10.87 18.35
N GLY A 98 -8.52 -10.10 18.78
CA GLY A 98 -7.10 -10.47 18.76
C GLY A 98 -6.40 -10.30 17.41
N ASP A 99 -7.10 -9.86 16.37
CA ASP A 99 -6.47 -9.52 15.11
C ASP A 99 -6.01 -8.06 15.06
N ASP A 100 -5.14 -7.77 14.09
CA ASP A 100 -4.59 -6.46 13.81
C ASP A 100 -4.67 -6.14 12.33
N TYR A 101 -4.45 -4.88 11.96
CA TYR A 101 -4.40 -4.41 10.57
C TYR A 101 -2.98 -4.14 10.10
N TRP A 102 -2.71 -4.38 8.82
CA TRP A 102 -1.78 -3.61 8.02
C TRP A 102 -2.50 -2.38 7.47
N ILE A 103 -1.81 -1.24 7.47
CA ILE A 103 -2.27 0.01 6.88
C ILE A 103 -1.31 0.37 5.76
N PHE A 104 -1.85 0.58 4.56
CA PHE A 104 -1.06 0.94 3.38
C PHE A 104 -1.44 2.34 2.92
N GLN A 105 -0.43 3.17 2.72
CA GLN A 105 -0.54 4.41 1.96
C GLN A 105 0.12 4.18 0.61
N ARG A 106 -0.61 4.38 -0.49
CA ARG A 106 -0.13 4.20 -1.87
C ARG A 106 -0.37 5.47 -2.64
N ILE A 107 0.68 6.04 -3.21
CA ILE A 107 0.60 7.26 -3.99
C ILE A 107 1.29 7.05 -5.32
N THR A 108 0.56 7.28 -6.42
CA THR A 108 1.10 7.27 -7.78
C THR A 108 1.24 8.70 -8.29
N ARG A 109 1.97 8.90 -9.39
CA ARG A 109 1.99 10.18 -10.09
C ARG A 109 0.66 10.50 -10.79
N GLY A 110 -0.29 9.56 -10.85
CA GLY A 110 -1.57 9.69 -11.54
C GLY A 110 -1.53 9.23 -12.99
N GLN A 111 -2.51 9.65 -13.77
CA GLN A 111 -2.69 9.16 -15.12
C GLN A 111 -1.82 9.89 -16.15
N ASN A 112 -1.34 9.16 -17.16
CA ASN A 112 -0.73 9.76 -18.34
C ASN A 112 -1.73 10.67 -19.06
N VAL A 113 -1.26 11.83 -19.49
CA VAL A 113 -2.02 12.72 -20.38
C VAL A 113 -1.98 12.13 -21.80
N VAL A 114 -3.14 11.90 -22.39
CA VAL A 114 -3.22 11.34 -23.76
C VAL A 114 -2.70 12.38 -24.77
N GLY A 115 -1.70 11.98 -25.56
CA GLY A 115 -1.01 12.88 -26.50
C GLY A 115 -0.04 13.85 -25.84
N GLY A 116 0.17 13.75 -24.53
CA GLY A 116 1.15 14.51 -23.77
C GLY A 116 2.50 13.84 -23.68
N GLU A 117 3.47 14.56 -23.13
CA GLU A 117 4.81 14.07 -22.88
C GLU A 117 4.87 13.11 -21.70
N LEU A 118 5.91 12.27 -21.62
CA LEU A 118 6.07 11.23 -20.59
C LEU A 118 6.00 11.78 -19.15
N TRP A 119 6.45 13.01 -18.93
CA TRP A 119 6.43 13.65 -17.59
C TRP A 119 5.09 14.30 -17.24
N GLN A 120 4.14 14.41 -18.17
CA GLN A 120 2.83 15.00 -17.91
C GLN A 120 1.88 14.00 -17.30
N SER A 121 1.27 14.37 -16.19
CA SER A 121 0.26 13.57 -15.49
C SER A 121 -0.91 14.44 -15.03
N SER A 122 -2.05 13.80 -14.76
CA SER A 122 -3.27 14.47 -14.29
C SER A 122 -3.28 14.79 -12.79
N GLY A 123 -2.16 14.60 -12.10
CA GLY A 123 -2.05 14.71 -10.65
C GLY A 123 -2.15 13.33 -9.96
N PRO A 124 -1.79 13.27 -8.67
CA PRO A 124 -1.58 12.01 -7.97
C PRO A 124 -2.86 11.20 -7.81
N THR A 125 -2.72 9.87 -7.78
CA THR A 125 -3.72 8.97 -7.22
C THR A 125 -3.29 8.61 -5.81
N VAL A 126 -4.14 8.88 -4.83
CA VAL A 126 -3.88 8.63 -3.41
C VAL A 126 -4.85 7.59 -2.88
N ILE A 127 -4.32 6.49 -2.34
CA ILE A 127 -5.08 5.41 -1.72
C ILE A 127 -4.55 5.17 -0.32
N VAL A 128 -5.45 5.11 0.66
CA VAL A 128 -5.15 4.58 1.99
C VAL A 128 -6.13 3.47 2.30
N GLU A 129 -5.60 2.30 2.63
CA GLU A 129 -6.38 1.08 2.91
C GLU A 129 -5.87 0.37 4.16
N CYS A 130 -6.67 -0.52 4.73
CA CYS A 130 -6.21 -1.46 5.75
C CYS A 130 -6.71 -2.87 5.48
N THR A 131 -5.85 -3.86 5.70
CA THR A 131 -6.17 -5.27 5.54
C THR A 131 -5.82 -6.05 6.80
N PRO A 132 -6.58 -7.10 7.17
CA PRO A 132 -6.24 -7.93 8.32
C PRO A 132 -4.82 -8.49 8.22
N LEU A 133 -4.08 -8.40 9.31
CA LEU A 133 -2.74 -8.97 9.41
C LEU A 133 -2.87 -10.50 9.57
N PRO A 134 -2.18 -11.34 8.76
CA PRO A 134 -2.35 -12.80 8.81
C PRO A 134 -1.60 -13.43 10.00
N ILE A 135 -1.85 -12.96 11.23
CA ILE A 135 -1.14 -13.42 12.44
C ILE A 135 -1.41 -14.90 12.70
N LYS A 136 -2.68 -15.32 12.64
CA LYS A 136 -3.10 -16.68 12.95
C LYS A 136 -2.48 -17.70 11.97
N THR A 137 -2.45 -17.40 10.69
CA THR A 137 -1.84 -18.27 9.67
C THR A 137 -0.32 -18.34 9.76
N ARG A 138 0.31 -17.30 10.33
CA ARG A 138 1.76 -17.21 10.53
C ARG A 138 2.21 -17.72 11.91
N ALA A 139 1.29 -18.05 12.81
CA ALA A 139 1.63 -18.51 14.16
C ALA A 139 2.60 -19.70 14.15
N LYS A 140 2.40 -20.67 13.24
CA LYS A 140 3.28 -21.82 13.06
C LYS A 140 4.72 -21.43 12.78
N VAL A 141 4.94 -20.44 11.90
CA VAL A 141 6.27 -19.93 11.52
C VAL A 141 7.04 -19.37 12.72
N PHE A 142 6.36 -18.73 13.67
CA PHE A 142 6.98 -18.21 14.88
C PHE A 142 7.44 -19.29 15.86
N HIS A 143 6.81 -20.48 15.82
CA HIS A 143 7.17 -21.62 16.65
C HIS A 143 8.19 -22.55 16.01
N GLU A 144 8.06 -22.82 14.72
CA GLU A 144 8.85 -23.82 14.00
C GLU A 144 10.03 -23.20 13.23
N GLY A 145 10.00 -21.89 12.99
CA GLY A 145 10.94 -21.21 12.09
C GLY A 145 10.57 -21.41 10.62
N ILE A 146 11.44 -20.96 9.75
CA ILE A 146 11.34 -21.09 8.29
C ILE A 146 12.71 -21.43 7.70
N ASP A 147 12.71 -22.13 6.57
CA ASP A 147 13.90 -22.25 5.75
C ASP A 147 14.17 -20.91 5.02
N MET A 148 15.46 -20.60 4.87
CA MET A 148 15.88 -19.39 4.17
C MET A 148 16.67 -19.77 2.93
N HIS A 149 16.35 -19.12 1.81
CA HIS A 149 17.05 -19.28 0.54
C HIS A 149 17.67 -17.95 0.10
N VAL A 150 18.81 -18.02 -0.56
CA VAL A 150 19.44 -16.88 -1.20
C VAL A 150 19.29 -17.06 -2.71
N PRO A 151 18.34 -16.36 -3.34
CA PRO A 151 18.08 -16.50 -4.77
C PRO A 151 19.23 -15.91 -5.63
N SER A 152 19.29 -16.29 -6.89
CA SER A 152 20.24 -15.73 -7.86
C SER A 152 19.87 -14.30 -8.26
N ILE A 153 18.60 -13.94 -8.15
CA ILE A 153 18.08 -12.60 -8.49
C ILE A 153 18.61 -11.56 -7.51
N ARG A 154 19.30 -10.56 -8.04
CA ARG A 154 19.88 -9.49 -7.25
C ARG A 154 18.90 -8.35 -7.00
N ARG A 155 19.12 -7.64 -5.90
CA ARG A 155 18.46 -6.35 -5.66
C ARG A 155 18.84 -5.36 -6.74
N ILE A 156 17.90 -4.43 -7.05
CA ILE A 156 18.20 -3.29 -7.94
C ILE A 156 19.35 -2.50 -7.33
N PRO A 157 20.44 -2.24 -8.08
CA PRO A 157 21.58 -1.47 -7.58
C PRO A 157 21.18 -0.04 -7.21
N PRO A 158 21.79 0.53 -6.14
CA PRO A 158 21.46 1.88 -5.66
C PRO A 158 21.59 2.99 -6.72
N GLU A 159 22.49 2.83 -7.66
CA GLU A 159 22.72 3.75 -8.78
C GLU A 159 21.59 3.72 -9.84
N CYS A 160 20.78 2.66 -9.86
CA CYS A 160 19.63 2.54 -10.76
C CYS A 160 18.35 3.05 -10.11
N LEU A 161 18.09 2.63 -8.87
CA LEU A 161 16.95 3.06 -8.06
C LEU A 161 17.34 2.98 -6.60
N SER A 162 17.37 4.13 -5.93
CA SER A 162 17.77 4.20 -4.53
C SER A 162 16.92 3.28 -3.64
N PRO A 163 17.52 2.39 -2.84
CA PRO A 163 16.81 1.51 -1.91
C PRO A 163 16.14 2.29 -0.75
N SER A 164 16.47 3.57 -0.56
CA SER A 164 15.81 4.44 0.42
C SER A 164 14.42 4.89 -0.04
N VAL A 165 14.12 4.76 -1.34
CA VAL A 165 12.79 5.04 -1.92
C VAL A 165 11.95 3.78 -1.86
N LYS A 166 10.85 3.81 -1.11
CA LYS A 166 9.91 2.70 -1.03
C LYS A 166 8.93 2.75 -2.22
N SER A 167 9.43 2.42 -3.42
CA SER A 167 8.68 2.46 -4.67
C SER A 167 7.87 1.18 -4.92
N HIS A 168 7.00 1.19 -5.93
CA HIS A 168 6.26 0.00 -6.39
C HIS A 168 7.09 -0.93 -7.31
N ASN A 169 8.36 -0.67 -7.54
CA ASN A 169 9.23 -1.47 -8.40
C ASN A 169 9.74 -2.74 -7.68
N TYR A 170 8.85 -3.69 -7.44
CA TYR A 170 9.09 -4.92 -6.69
C TYR A 170 9.27 -6.16 -7.57
N LEU A 171 9.31 -6.02 -8.90
CA LEU A 171 9.35 -7.16 -9.81
C LEU A 171 10.57 -8.07 -9.56
N ASN A 172 11.73 -7.51 -9.26
CA ASN A 172 12.92 -8.31 -8.93
C ASN A 172 12.73 -9.13 -7.64
N LEU A 173 11.98 -8.65 -6.67
CA LEU A 173 11.65 -9.40 -5.44
C LEU A 173 10.63 -10.50 -5.73
N VAL A 174 9.63 -10.23 -6.58
CA VAL A 174 8.68 -11.25 -7.05
C VAL A 174 9.41 -12.38 -7.79
N LEU A 175 10.36 -12.04 -8.68
CA LEU A 175 11.16 -13.04 -9.39
C LEU A 175 12.03 -13.85 -8.43
N ALA A 176 12.57 -13.22 -7.39
CA ALA A 176 13.33 -13.93 -6.35
C ALA A 176 12.44 -14.91 -5.56
N ASP A 177 11.21 -14.52 -5.22
CA ASP A 177 10.22 -15.40 -4.58
C ASP A 177 9.82 -16.59 -5.47
N LEU A 178 9.76 -16.38 -6.80
CA LEU A 178 9.38 -17.44 -7.74
C LEU A 178 10.52 -18.44 -8.02
N GLU A 179 11.76 -18.09 -7.69
CA GLU A 179 12.93 -18.97 -7.84
C GLU A 179 12.99 -20.01 -6.71
N VAL A 180 12.37 -19.76 -5.57
CA VAL A 180 12.40 -20.57 -4.34
C VAL A 180 11.16 -21.45 -4.24
#